data_11b60dee59728ff833b27c66fd2d63fa
#
_entry.id   11b60dee59728ff833b27c66fd2d63fa
#
_cell.length_a   1.000
_cell.length_b   1.000
_cell.length_c   1.000
_cell.angle_alpha   90.00
_cell.angle_beta   90.00
_cell.angle_gamma   90.00
#
_symmetry.space_group_name_H-M   'P 1'
#
loop_
_entity.id
_entity.type
_entity.pdbx_description
1 polymer ?
#
loop_
_entity_poly.entity_id
_entity_poly.type
_entity_poly.pdbx_seq_one_letter_code
_entity_poly.pdbx_strand_id
1 'polypeptide(L)'
;KKGNDIFQLANVPDNAPSDVYENIFIYAKDGINEEFTIDDISQRNLKEEGYVFVDRIDKLISKGFEPEIHDFKIMDVDHTNDYIDDFYSDSGFKLLIVFNDIEKSDNKSIDELKSIIRFCNENQITIYPLTASKTQNVEEFSKKHNLNIPFYYGDKTNLKSIIRSNPGLVLLQKNVVIENWPSTRLPSEKQLSKLTIQ
;
A
#
# COMPACT_ATOMS: atom_id res chain seq x y z
N LYS A 1 -8.44 8.28 2.61
CA LYS A 1 -9.44 9.36 2.74
C LYS A 1 -9.11 10.16 3.99
N LYS A 2 -9.61 11.40 4.07
CA LYS A 2 -9.47 12.25 5.27
C LYS A 2 -9.94 11.51 6.53
N GLY A 3 -9.13 11.55 7.60
CA GLY A 3 -9.35 10.82 8.85
C GLY A 3 -8.85 9.38 8.87
N ASN A 4 -8.47 8.80 7.74
CA ASN A 4 -7.89 7.45 7.70
C ASN A 4 -6.46 7.47 8.26
N ASP A 5 -6.15 6.46 9.06
CA ASP A 5 -4.79 6.20 9.53
C ASP A 5 -4.11 5.19 8.58
N ILE A 6 -3.06 5.64 7.88
CA ILE A 6 -2.34 4.80 6.90
C ILE A 6 -1.67 3.60 7.57
N PHE A 7 -1.17 3.77 8.80
CA PHE A 7 -0.58 2.67 9.55
C PHE A 7 -1.62 1.57 9.83
N GLN A 8 -2.81 1.95 10.29
CA GLN A 8 -3.88 0.97 10.54
C GLN A 8 -4.38 0.29 9.27
N LEU A 9 -4.41 1.03 8.14
CA LEU A 9 -4.84 0.46 6.85
C LEU A 9 -3.80 -0.50 6.25
N ALA A 10 -2.53 -0.36 6.59
CA ALA A 10 -1.42 -1.16 6.05
C ALA A 10 -0.99 -2.31 6.96
N ASN A 11 -1.39 -2.32 8.22
CA ASN A 11 -0.95 -3.31 9.19
C ASN A 11 -2.09 -4.25 9.60
N VAL A 12 -1.72 -5.50 9.86
CA VAL A 12 -2.61 -6.51 10.45
C VAL A 12 -2.63 -6.31 11.97
N PRO A 13 -3.79 -6.06 12.60
CA PRO A 13 -3.87 -5.98 14.06
C PRO A 13 -3.45 -7.29 14.74
N ASP A 14 -2.84 -7.23 15.93
CA ASP A 14 -2.35 -8.41 16.66
C ASP A 14 -3.41 -9.48 16.90
N ASN A 15 -4.68 -9.08 17.03
CA ASN A 15 -5.81 -9.97 17.27
C ASN A 15 -6.66 -10.20 16.00
N ALA A 16 -6.13 -9.92 14.82
CA ALA A 16 -6.87 -10.11 13.57
C ALA A 16 -7.14 -11.61 13.33
N PRO A 17 -8.33 -11.97 12.84
CA PRO A 17 -8.60 -13.36 12.47
C PRO A 17 -7.70 -13.79 11.32
N SER A 18 -7.16 -15.00 11.40
CA SER A 18 -6.43 -15.66 10.31
C SER A 18 -7.39 -16.36 9.35
N ASP A 19 -6.89 -16.67 8.16
CA ASP A 19 -7.60 -17.58 7.25
C ASP A 19 -7.84 -18.93 7.94
N VAL A 20 -9.04 -19.46 7.75
CA VAL A 20 -9.42 -20.78 8.25
C VAL A 20 -9.56 -21.71 7.05
N TYR A 21 -8.76 -22.76 7.04
CA TYR A 21 -8.77 -23.80 6.02
C TYR A 21 -9.29 -25.10 6.60
N GLU A 22 -10.01 -25.86 5.77
CA GLU A 22 -10.41 -27.23 6.04
C GLU A 22 -9.68 -28.17 5.08
N ASN A 23 -9.11 -29.25 5.61
CA ASN A 23 -8.50 -30.29 4.79
C ASN A 23 -9.59 -31.18 4.20
N ILE A 24 -9.71 -31.18 2.89
CA ILE A 24 -10.60 -32.04 2.13
C ILE A 24 -9.76 -33.12 1.47
N PHE A 25 -10.14 -34.37 1.68
CA PHE A 25 -9.48 -35.54 1.12
C PHE A 25 -10.33 -36.09 -0.03
N ILE A 26 -9.71 -36.28 -1.18
CA ILE A 26 -10.36 -36.82 -2.38
C ILE A 26 -10.06 -38.31 -2.45
N TYR A 27 -11.08 -39.12 -2.47
CA TYR A 27 -10.99 -40.53 -2.69
C TYR A 27 -11.79 -40.93 -3.91
N ALA A 28 -11.32 -41.94 -4.64
CA ALA A 28 -12.00 -42.49 -5.80
C ALA A 28 -12.58 -43.88 -5.47
N LYS A 29 -13.79 -44.11 -5.94
CA LYS A 29 -14.44 -45.42 -5.97
C LYS A 29 -15.22 -45.59 -7.26
N ASP A 30 -15.05 -46.71 -7.93
CA ASP A 30 -15.71 -47.03 -9.22
C ASP A 30 -15.52 -45.92 -10.30
N GLY A 31 -14.37 -45.25 -10.28
CA GLY A 31 -14.03 -44.16 -11.21
C GLY A 31 -14.65 -42.80 -10.87
N ILE A 32 -15.32 -42.66 -9.72
CA ILE A 32 -15.92 -41.40 -9.24
C ILE A 32 -15.11 -40.89 -8.07
N ASN A 33 -14.75 -39.59 -8.11
CA ASN A 33 -14.11 -38.91 -7.02
C ASN A 33 -15.15 -38.34 -6.04
N GLU A 34 -14.93 -38.56 -4.75
CA GLU A 34 -15.74 -38.02 -3.67
C GLU A 34 -14.86 -37.26 -2.67
N GLU A 35 -15.40 -36.20 -2.07
CA GLU A 35 -14.74 -35.39 -1.04
C GLU A 35 -15.09 -35.88 0.36
N PHE A 36 -14.09 -35.98 1.23
CA PHE A 36 -14.23 -36.39 2.63
C PHE A 36 -13.51 -35.42 3.53
N THR A 37 -14.12 -35.08 4.66
CA THR A 37 -13.45 -34.33 5.74
C THR A 37 -12.61 -35.27 6.60
N ILE A 38 -11.79 -34.72 7.50
CA ILE A 38 -11.05 -35.55 8.47
C ILE A 38 -11.99 -36.32 9.39
N ASP A 39 -13.16 -35.75 9.72
CA ASP A 39 -14.17 -36.39 10.56
C ASP A 39 -14.80 -37.58 9.84
N ASP A 40 -15.12 -37.45 8.56
CA ASP A 40 -15.63 -38.54 7.75
C ASP A 40 -14.65 -39.72 7.70
N ILE A 41 -13.37 -39.43 7.49
CA ILE A 41 -12.32 -40.47 7.45
C ILE A 41 -12.12 -41.13 8.81
N SER A 42 -12.25 -40.37 9.91
CA SER A 42 -12.10 -40.90 11.27
C SER A 42 -13.24 -41.86 11.67
N GLN A 43 -14.43 -41.67 11.11
CA GLN A 43 -15.65 -42.45 11.42
C GLN A 43 -15.86 -43.61 10.45
N ARG A 44 -15.15 -43.66 9.32
CA ARG A 44 -15.35 -44.65 8.24
C ARG A 44 -14.03 -45.33 7.90
N ASN A 45 -14.09 -46.60 7.54
CA ASN A 45 -12.95 -47.32 7.00
C ASN A 45 -13.01 -47.31 5.47
N LEU A 46 -12.68 -46.13 4.87
CA LEU A 46 -12.83 -45.93 3.43
C LEU A 46 -12.09 -46.99 2.60
N LYS A 47 -10.95 -47.51 3.10
CA LYS A 47 -10.20 -48.57 2.42
C LYS A 47 -10.99 -49.87 2.34
N GLU A 48 -11.68 -50.28 3.42
CA GLU A 48 -12.54 -51.47 3.43
C GLU A 48 -13.79 -51.26 2.60
N GLU A 49 -14.26 -50.01 2.48
CA GLU A 49 -15.38 -49.63 1.63
C GLU A 49 -15.00 -49.57 0.13
N GLY A 50 -13.72 -49.79 -0.21
CA GLY A 50 -13.24 -49.83 -1.60
C GLY A 50 -12.81 -48.47 -2.17
N TYR A 51 -12.64 -47.44 -1.33
CA TYR A 51 -12.11 -46.16 -1.74
C TYR A 51 -10.59 -46.16 -1.81
N VAL A 52 -10.05 -45.44 -2.80
CA VAL A 52 -8.60 -45.22 -2.98
C VAL A 52 -8.32 -43.74 -2.86
N PHE A 53 -7.36 -43.39 -2.02
CA PHE A 53 -6.91 -41.98 -1.89
C PHE A 53 -6.37 -41.45 -3.21
N VAL A 54 -6.79 -40.24 -3.60
CA VAL A 54 -6.39 -39.58 -4.82
C VAL A 54 -5.57 -38.31 -4.50
N ASP A 55 -6.12 -37.39 -3.66
CA ASP A 55 -5.48 -36.12 -3.39
C ASP A 55 -5.99 -35.51 -2.07
N ARG A 56 -5.31 -34.44 -1.61
CA ARG A 56 -5.74 -33.58 -0.51
C ARG A 56 -5.70 -32.13 -0.96
N ILE A 57 -6.77 -31.41 -0.72
CA ILE A 57 -6.87 -29.98 -0.98
C ILE A 57 -7.21 -29.23 0.31
N ASP A 58 -6.63 -28.03 0.46
CA ASP A 58 -6.95 -27.11 1.55
C ASP A 58 -8.01 -26.14 1.06
N LYS A 59 -9.25 -26.32 1.52
CA LYS A 59 -10.39 -25.48 1.15
C LYS A 59 -10.51 -24.30 2.11
N LEU A 60 -10.44 -23.07 1.61
CA LEU A 60 -10.67 -21.87 2.42
C LEU A 60 -12.13 -21.82 2.87
N ILE A 61 -12.36 -21.91 4.18
CA ILE A 61 -13.68 -21.83 4.81
C ILE A 61 -14.03 -20.41 5.21
N SER A 62 -13.06 -19.70 5.78
CA SER A 62 -13.23 -18.31 6.20
C SER A 62 -11.98 -17.52 5.91
N LYS A 63 -12.12 -16.39 5.20
CA LYS A 63 -11.03 -15.47 4.98
C LYS A 63 -10.79 -14.66 6.26
N GLY A 64 -9.54 -14.55 6.66
CA GLY A 64 -9.10 -13.73 7.76
C GLY A 64 -9.09 -12.23 7.41
N PHE A 65 -8.48 -11.46 8.29
CA PHE A 65 -8.29 -10.03 8.07
C PHE A 65 -7.28 -9.81 6.94
N GLU A 66 -7.59 -8.88 6.05
CA GLU A 66 -6.71 -8.44 4.97
C GLU A 66 -6.59 -6.92 5.04
N PRO A 67 -5.37 -6.36 5.17
CA PRO A 67 -5.20 -4.92 5.20
C PRO A 67 -5.65 -4.30 3.86
N GLU A 68 -6.17 -3.07 3.89
CA GLU A 68 -6.58 -2.34 2.69
C GLU A 68 -5.37 -1.95 1.80
N ILE A 69 -4.20 -1.80 2.42
CA ILE A 69 -2.93 -1.50 1.74
C ILE A 69 -1.97 -2.65 2.04
N HIS A 70 -1.72 -3.50 1.03
CA HIS A 70 -0.83 -4.64 1.17
C HIS A 70 0.63 -4.25 0.98
N ASP A 71 1.52 -4.79 1.82
CA ASP A 71 2.98 -4.65 1.66
C ASP A 71 3.42 -3.20 1.39
N PHE A 72 2.86 -2.23 2.13
CA PHE A 72 3.22 -0.84 1.96
C PHE A 72 4.67 -0.61 2.39
N LYS A 73 5.49 -0.17 1.44
CA LYS A 73 6.92 0.10 1.62
C LYS A 73 7.27 1.47 1.07
N ILE A 74 8.29 2.06 1.66
CA ILE A 74 8.91 3.31 1.21
C ILE A 74 10.40 3.04 0.99
N MET A 75 10.75 2.58 -0.21
CA MET A 75 12.13 2.21 -0.55
C MET A 75 12.87 3.41 -1.14
N ASP A 76 14.20 3.44 -0.99
CA ASP A 76 14.99 4.29 -1.88
C ASP A 76 14.84 3.84 -3.35
N VAL A 77 15.21 4.71 -4.28
CA VAL A 77 15.03 4.42 -5.72
C VAL A 77 15.89 3.25 -6.22
N ASP A 78 16.89 2.85 -5.44
CA ASP A 78 17.77 1.71 -5.72
C ASP A 78 17.27 0.42 -5.03
N HIS A 79 16.17 0.47 -4.30
CA HIS A 79 15.54 -0.63 -3.56
C HIS A 79 16.46 -1.29 -2.52
N THR A 80 17.39 -0.52 -1.92
CA THR A 80 18.35 -1.04 -0.94
C THR A 80 17.89 -0.82 0.50
N ASN A 81 17.17 0.29 0.77
CA ASN A 81 16.72 0.64 2.11
C ASN A 81 15.22 0.87 2.14
N ASP A 82 14.57 0.38 3.20
CA ASP A 82 13.16 0.63 3.50
C ASP A 82 13.05 1.67 4.61
N TYR A 83 12.33 2.76 4.35
CA TYR A 83 12.12 3.88 5.26
C TYR A 83 10.74 3.85 5.92
N ILE A 84 10.05 2.72 5.90
CA ILE A 84 8.69 2.61 6.40
C ILE A 84 8.61 2.84 7.91
N ASP A 85 9.61 2.37 8.66
CA ASP A 85 9.66 2.55 10.11
C ASP A 85 9.90 4.02 10.47
N ASP A 86 10.80 4.71 9.74
CA ASP A 86 11.04 6.15 9.89
C ASP A 86 9.77 6.93 9.59
N PHE A 87 9.08 6.56 8.51
CA PHE A 87 7.81 7.17 8.12
C PHE A 87 6.74 7.00 9.20
N TYR A 88 6.59 5.83 9.78
CA TYR A 88 5.58 5.58 10.81
C TYR A 88 5.92 6.23 12.16
N SER A 89 7.20 6.29 12.51
CA SER A 89 7.68 6.88 13.77
C SER A 89 7.66 8.41 13.78
N ASP A 90 7.69 9.07 12.60
CA ASP A 90 7.60 10.51 12.49
C ASP A 90 6.22 11.02 12.98
N SER A 91 6.22 11.72 14.10
CA SER A 91 5.02 12.25 14.75
C SER A 91 4.58 13.63 14.22
N GLY A 92 5.38 14.25 13.36
CA GLY A 92 5.14 15.57 12.77
C GLY A 92 4.12 15.56 11.64
N PHE A 93 4.07 16.69 10.94
CA PHE A 93 3.37 16.77 9.66
C PHE A 93 4.24 16.18 8.55
N LYS A 94 3.60 15.38 7.69
CA LYS A 94 4.21 14.74 6.53
C LYS A 94 3.42 15.05 5.28
N LEU A 95 4.11 15.38 4.19
CA LEU A 95 3.48 15.56 2.89
C LEU A 95 3.93 14.44 1.94
N LEU A 96 3.01 13.54 1.60
CA LEU A 96 3.22 12.62 0.50
C LEU A 96 2.99 13.35 -0.83
N ILE A 97 3.94 13.25 -1.74
CA ILE A 97 3.81 13.69 -3.13
C ILE A 97 3.84 12.44 -4.00
N VAL A 98 2.67 12.00 -4.45
CA VAL A 98 2.51 10.72 -5.12
C VAL A 98 2.53 10.88 -6.64
N PHE A 99 3.54 10.29 -7.28
CA PHE A 99 3.68 10.20 -8.73
C PHE A 99 3.42 8.75 -9.18
N ASN A 100 2.18 8.43 -9.52
CA ASN A 100 1.85 7.10 -10.04
C ASN A 100 2.62 6.73 -11.31
N ASP A 101 2.99 7.76 -12.10
CA ASP A 101 3.74 7.65 -13.34
C ASP A 101 4.40 9.03 -13.60
N ILE A 102 5.70 9.13 -13.34
CA ILE A 102 6.39 10.42 -13.38
C ILE A 102 6.43 11.03 -14.77
N GLU A 103 6.42 10.20 -15.83
CA GLU A 103 6.45 10.64 -17.22
C GLU A 103 5.13 11.26 -17.67
N LYS A 104 4.03 10.95 -16.97
CA LYS A 104 2.68 11.48 -17.23
C LYS A 104 2.30 12.64 -16.32
N SER A 105 3.25 13.20 -15.59
CA SER A 105 3.02 14.35 -14.73
C SER A 105 2.89 15.63 -15.54
N ASP A 106 1.91 16.45 -15.19
CA ASP A 106 1.69 17.75 -15.86
C ASP A 106 2.71 18.81 -15.42
N ASN A 107 3.32 19.50 -16.37
CA ASN A 107 4.34 20.53 -16.12
C ASN A 107 3.83 21.67 -15.22
N LYS A 108 2.56 22.08 -15.37
CA LYS A 108 1.99 23.15 -14.54
C LYS A 108 1.95 22.75 -13.06
N SER A 109 1.51 21.50 -12.79
CA SER A 109 1.49 20.96 -11.43
C SER A 109 2.89 20.92 -10.82
N ILE A 110 3.93 20.64 -11.62
CA ILE A 110 5.32 20.58 -11.13
C ILE A 110 5.81 21.96 -10.70
N ASP A 111 5.48 23.02 -11.42
CA ASP A 111 5.88 24.37 -11.02
C ASP A 111 5.18 24.82 -9.73
N GLU A 112 3.89 24.49 -9.56
CA GLU A 112 3.18 24.71 -8.31
C GLU A 112 3.79 23.91 -7.14
N LEU A 113 4.21 22.67 -7.38
CA LEU A 113 4.85 21.80 -6.39
C LEU A 113 6.16 22.40 -5.83
N LYS A 114 6.95 23.13 -6.62
CA LYS A 114 8.19 23.76 -6.15
C LYS A 114 7.93 24.74 -5.01
N SER A 115 6.85 25.53 -5.09
CA SER A 115 6.45 26.44 -4.02
C SER A 115 6.01 25.69 -2.77
N ILE A 116 5.25 24.59 -2.95
CA ILE A 116 4.81 23.73 -1.85
C ILE A 116 5.99 23.07 -1.15
N ILE A 117 6.95 22.53 -1.92
CA ILE A 117 8.18 21.90 -1.39
C ILE A 117 8.98 22.92 -0.57
N ARG A 118 9.16 24.14 -1.08
CA ARG A 118 9.85 25.22 -0.35
C ARG A 118 9.11 25.50 0.97
N PHE A 119 7.81 25.71 0.92
CA PHE A 119 6.99 25.94 2.12
C PHE A 119 7.16 24.81 3.15
N CYS A 120 7.13 23.55 2.73
CA CYS A 120 7.32 22.41 3.62
C CYS A 120 8.69 22.43 4.31
N ASN A 121 9.76 22.70 3.55
CA ASN A 121 11.13 22.79 4.08
C ASN A 121 11.27 23.93 5.10
N GLU A 122 10.67 25.10 4.85
CA GLU A 122 10.69 26.25 5.75
C GLU A 122 9.88 26.02 7.03
N ASN A 123 8.88 25.12 7.01
CA ASN A 123 7.98 24.86 8.14
C ASN A 123 8.16 23.48 8.77
N GLN A 124 9.29 22.80 8.51
CA GLN A 124 9.64 21.49 9.10
C GLN A 124 8.58 20.40 8.83
N ILE A 125 7.97 20.43 7.66
CA ILE A 125 7.06 19.38 7.19
C ILE A 125 7.89 18.38 6.40
N THR A 126 7.96 17.15 6.86
CA THR A 126 8.71 16.09 6.17
C THR A 126 8.05 15.75 4.84
N ILE A 127 8.83 15.66 3.76
CA ILE A 127 8.32 15.41 2.42
C ILE A 127 8.71 13.99 1.99
N TYR A 128 7.72 13.21 1.53
CA TYR A 128 7.91 11.89 0.96
C TYR A 128 7.43 11.87 -0.51
N PRO A 129 8.29 12.17 -1.48
CA PRO A 129 7.98 12.01 -2.90
C PRO A 129 8.02 10.53 -3.27
N LEU A 130 6.86 9.95 -3.52
CA LEU A 130 6.67 8.53 -3.81
C LEU A 130 6.42 8.31 -5.30
N THR A 131 7.06 7.32 -5.88
CA THR A 131 6.85 6.95 -7.28
C THR A 131 6.93 5.45 -7.52
N ALA A 132 6.26 4.97 -8.56
CA ALA A 132 6.42 3.60 -9.08
C ALA A 132 7.25 3.57 -10.38
N SER A 133 7.85 4.70 -10.77
CA SER A 133 8.63 4.82 -11.99
C SER A 133 10.07 4.33 -11.78
N LYS A 134 10.73 3.91 -12.87
CA LYS A 134 12.10 3.42 -12.83
C LYS A 134 13.08 4.53 -12.43
N THR A 135 14.18 4.18 -11.78
CA THR A 135 15.24 5.07 -11.31
C THR A 135 15.72 6.03 -12.41
N GLN A 136 15.99 5.54 -13.60
CA GLN A 136 16.43 6.37 -14.73
C GLN A 136 15.42 7.48 -15.04
N ASN A 137 14.11 7.17 -15.08
CA ASN A 137 13.06 8.15 -15.38
C ASN A 137 12.96 9.21 -14.27
N VAL A 138 13.19 8.79 -13.02
CA VAL A 138 13.21 9.69 -11.85
C VAL A 138 14.38 10.67 -11.95
N GLU A 139 15.56 10.19 -12.33
CA GLU A 139 16.74 11.05 -12.51
C GLU A 139 16.55 12.08 -13.64
N GLU A 140 16.04 11.62 -14.79
CA GLU A 140 15.76 12.48 -15.93
C GLU A 140 14.71 13.54 -15.58
N PHE A 141 13.63 13.13 -14.90
CA PHE A 141 12.59 14.04 -14.43
C PHE A 141 13.11 15.05 -13.42
N SER A 142 13.90 14.63 -12.43
CA SER A 142 14.49 15.51 -11.42
C SER A 142 15.39 16.56 -12.06
N LYS A 143 16.25 16.16 -13.00
CA LYS A 143 17.12 17.04 -13.77
C LYS A 143 16.29 18.03 -14.63
N LYS A 144 15.32 17.50 -15.40
CA LYS A 144 14.47 18.32 -16.28
C LYS A 144 13.71 19.40 -15.53
N HIS A 145 13.19 19.08 -14.35
CA HIS A 145 12.36 19.99 -13.57
C HIS A 145 13.13 20.71 -12.46
N ASN A 146 14.42 20.46 -12.32
CA ASN A 146 15.27 21.02 -11.26
C ASN A 146 14.65 20.78 -9.86
N LEU A 147 14.25 19.52 -9.61
CA LEU A 147 13.71 19.06 -8.33
C LEU A 147 14.82 18.39 -7.54
N ASN A 148 15.35 19.07 -6.54
CA ASN A 148 16.40 18.54 -5.67
C ASN A 148 15.78 17.96 -4.38
N ILE A 149 15.02 16.88 -4.53
CA ILE A 149 14.39 16.14 -3.43
C ILE A 149 14.65 14.64 -3.59
N PRO A 150 14.86 13.88 -2.51
CA PRO A 150 14.99 12.43 -2.59
C PRO A 150 13.64 11.81 -2.96
N PHE A 151 13.61 11.03 -4.02
CA PHE A 151 12.43 10.22 -4.35
C PHE A 151 12.50 8.86 -3.67
N TYR A 152 11.34 8.34 -3.31
CA TYR A 152 11.17 6.99 -2.78
C TYR A 152 10.30 6.17 -3.72
N TYR A 153 10.60 4.87 -3.77
CA TYR A 153 9.81 3.91 -4.52
C TYR A 153 8.66 3.38 -3.66
N GLY A 154 7.48 3.26 -4.28
CA GLY A 154 6.32 2.58 -3.73
C GLY A 154 5.62 1.75 -4.80
N ASP A 155 4.97 0.66 -4.41
CA ASP A 155 4.18 -0.15 -5.35
C ASP A 155 3.06 0.68 -5.99
N LYS A 156 2.88 0.51 -7.29
CA LYS A 156 1.92 1.31 -8.08
C LYS A 156 0.47 1.13 -7.61
N THR A 157 0.10 -0.06 -7.16
CA THR A 157 -1.26 -0.35 -6.68
C THR A 157 -1.49 0.36 -5.35
N ASN A 158 -0.50 0.30 -4.45
CA ASN A 158 -0.53 0.99 -3.16
C ASN A 158 -0.60 2.51 -3.35
N LEU A 159 0.25 3.07 -4.22
CA LEU A 159 0.23 4.51 -4.51
C LEU A 159 -1.13 4.96 -5.04
N LYS A 160 -1.77 4.19 -5.94
CA LYS A 160 -3.12 4.48 -6.45
C LYS A 160 -4.22 4.33 -5.39
N SER A 161 -4.02 3.46 -4.39
CA SER A 161 -4.95 3.33 -3.26
C SER A 161 -4.88 4.55 -2.34
N ILE A 162 -3.69 5.15 -2.18
CA ILE A 162 -3.49 6.40 -1.43
C ILE A 162 -4.14 7.56 -2.17
N ILE A 163 -3.76 7.79 -3.43
CA ILE A 163 -4.34 8.85 -4.27
C ILE A 163 -4.19 8.52 -5.77
N ARG A 164 -5.27 8.68 -6.54
CA ARG A 164 -5.27 8.36 -7.98
C ARG A 164 -4.71 9.47 -8.86
N SER A 165 -4.60 10.69 -8.34
CA SER A 165 -4.06 11.83 -9.09
C SER A 165 -2.55 11.68 -9.32
N ASN A 166 -2.04 12.30 -10.39
CA ASN A 166 -0.64 12.22 -10.80
C ASN A 166 -0.12 13.61 -11.28
N PRO A 167 0.63 14.35 -10.43
CA PRO A 167 0.86 14.04 -9.02
C PRO A 167 -0.38 14.21 -8.17
N GLY A 168 -0.38 13.58 -7.00
CA GLY A 168 -1.35 13.80 -5.95
C GLY A 168 -0.66 14.14 -4.65
N LEU A 169 -1.28 14.98 -3.80
CA LEU A 169 -0.75 15.34 -2.50
C LEU A 169 -1.61 14.79 -1.38
N VAL A 170 -0.97 14.28 -0.33
CA VAL A 170 -1.64 13.84 0.90
C VAL A 170 -0.88 14.38 2.10
N LEU A 171 -1.53 15.25 2.87
CA LEU A 171 -1.01 15.76 4.12
C LEU A 171 -1.43 14.85 5.26
N LEU A 172 -0.44 14.44 6.06
CA LEU A 172 -0.65 13.64 7.27
C LEU A 172 -0.15 14.41 8.50
N GLN A 173 -0.77 14.12 9.62
CA GLN A 173 -0.22 14.38 10.95
C GLN A 173 -0.07 13.05 11.66
N LYS A 174 1.13 12.71 12.10
CA LYS A 174 1.48 11.31 12.43
C LYS A 174 1.18 10.43 11.21
N ASN A 175 0.27 9.49 11.34
CA ASN A 175 -0.14 8.60 10.24
C ASN A 175 -1.56 8.86 9.74
N VAL A 176 -2.25 9.88 10.31
CA VAL A 176 -3.63 10.21 9.97
C VAL A 176 -3.69 11.22 8.83
N VAL A 177 -4.48 10.92 7.81
CA VAL A 177 -4.72 11.81 6.67
C VAL A 177 -5.52 13.03 7.11
N ILE A 178 -4.91 14.21 7.02
CA ILE A 178 -5.52 15.50 7.32
C ILE A 178 -6.27 16.03 6.11
N GLU A 179 -5.63 16.01 4.94
CA GLU A 179 -6.22 16.49 3.69
C GLU A 179 -5.51 15.86 2.48
N ASN A 180 -6.17 15.88 1.31
CA ASN A 180 -5.58 15.45 0.05
C ASN A 180 -5.98 16.36 -1.11
N TRP A 181 -5.11 16.48 -2.11
CA TRP A 181 -5.32 17.33 -3.27
C TRP A 181 -4.91 16.63 -4.56
N PRO A 182 -5.77 16.66 -5.58
CA PRO A 182 -5.40 16.23 -6.92
C PRO A 182 -4.50 17.29 -7.62
N SER A 183 -3.75 16.88 -8.65
CA SER A 183 -2.90 17.76 -9.46
C SER A 183 -3.62 18.98 -10.02
N THR A 184 -4.91 18.84 -10.31
CA THR A 184 -5.75 19.92 -10.87
C THR A 184 -6.10 21.02 -9.86
N ARG A 185 -5.85 20.79 -8.57
CA ARG A 185 -6.18 21.72 -7.49
C ARG A 185 -5.21 21.56 -6.31
N LEU A 186 -3.95 21.88 -6.55
CA LEU A 186 -2.92 21.85 -5.51
C LEU A 186 -3.17 22.94 -4.46
N PRO A 187 -2.75 22.75 -3.20
CA PRO A 187 -2.97 23.73 -2.14
C PRO A 187 -2.04 24.94 -2.30
N SER A 188 -2.54 26.11 -1.97
CA SER A 188 -1.67 27.29 -1.76
C SER A 188 -0.93 27.18 -0.42
N GLU A 189 0.20 27.91 -0.28
CA GLU A 189 0.93 28.02 0.99
C GLU A 189 0.00 28.47 2.15
N LYS A 190 -0.92 29.40 1.88
CA LYS A 190 -1.92 29.86 2.87
C LYS A 190 -2.86 28.72 3.33
N GLN A 191 -3.22 27.78 2.44
CA GLN A 191 -4.05 26.64 2.81
C GLN A 191 -3.25 25.63 3.64
N LEU A 192 -2.00 25.35 3.28
CA LEU A 192 -1.11 24.50 4.06
C LEU A 192 -0.85 25.10 5.44
N SER A 193 -0.50 26.38 5.53
CA SER A 193 -0.25 27.08 6.79
C SER A 193 -1.43 26.96 7.77
N LYS A 194 -2.66 27.09 7.30
CA LYS A 194 -3.85 26.92 8.15
C LYS A 194 -4.02 25.50 8.72
N LEU A 195 -3.44 24.50 8.10
CA LEU A 195 -3.54 23.10 8.52
C LEU A 195 -2.35 22.64 9.37
N THR A 196 -1.20 23.30 9.23
CA THR A 196 0.06 22.84 9.83
C THR A 196 0.65 23.78 10.88
N ILE A 197 0.29 25.07 10.85
CA ILE A 197 0.74 26.06 11.81
C ILE A 197 -0.44 26.44 12.70
N GLN A 198 -0.46 25.89 13.91
CA GLN A 198 -1.39 26.23 14.98
C GLN A 198 -0.74 27.13 16.02
#